data_57c1f1a1859f4495161db28b5efbf055
#
_entry.id   57c1f1a1859f4495161db28b5efbf055
#
_cell.length_a   1.000
_cell.length_b   1.000
_cell.length_c   1.000
_cell.angle_alpha   90.00
_cell.angle_beta   90.00
_cell.angle_gamma   90.00
#
_symmetry.space_group_name_H-M   'P 1'
#
loop_
_entity.id
_entity.type
_entity.pdbx_description
1 polymer ?
#
loop_
_entity_poly.entity_id
_entity_poly.type
_entity_poly.pdbx_seq_one_letter_code
_entity_poly.pdbx_strand_id
1 'polypeptide(L)'
;ACSTTEKPTKNSDNVSNRANALQNQATSAQSIYQLAQNRQGADKIQLLYSARDAAISEQNWPLLEQIGSDLELTASVDQIQNRLYIAFAQKQQNKNDKALVILQSLDGQLTQPEHFAWHQFLTASIYTSQNFPKRAAPYFFRASETATKNNIEIPQLNQDLWDNLTKLSSYALERFNRGSVIQQGWINLALYHQVYANSTVELDQAINNWRRRYVGHPAFTILPEQDESLAQLAPINIERLVVLFPQSGPNERLGDALKAGALAALDTQNINETIFIDENLSTQEIAAQLEQIKPDFVVGPLLKANIDKLANAKTLIDTPTLHLNTFDGERISLQHYYFALNPEHEVQQALEHFLAKGYQKPMLLAPNNANGQRLVDYFNLQWQRYSETKPQIGFYNDKKDMPNTITSLLEVDKSKQRITAIKALFKQEVENETRSRSDIDVIYILGDAIETRLIKPYLDVNVSTFAERIPLYASSKSHSKQIDRTDKGDLDGLYFTELPWMLDSQIKQHNLREQYNALWPEQVDISQRLFAMAYDAVSILHDIRQLSVMPGNQYSGLSGKLSVNTSGHIERTLDWAQYINRRIKTVQLKTQRPVPLFMQSASGIQTIN
;
A
#
# COMPACT_ATOMS: atom_id res chain seq x y z
N ALA A 1 56.42 -7.05 -56.23
CA ALA A 1 55.12 -6.45 -56.34
C ALA A 1 54.24 -6.96 -55.20
N CYS A 2 54.09 -6.12 -54.20
CA CYS A 2 53.19 -6.34 -53.06
C CYS A 2 51.83 -5.80 -53.42
N SER A 3 50.77 -6.63 -53.32
CA SER A 3 49.37 -6.19 -53.31
C SER A 3 48.88 -6.30 -51.88
N THR A 4 48.56 -5.14 -51.30
CA THR A 4 47.88 -5.03 -50.03
C THR A 4 46.37 -5.11 -50.26
N THR A 5 45.72 -6.16 -49.76
CA THR A 5 44.27 -6.28 -49.62
C THR A 5 43.81 -5.57 -48.33
N GLU A 6 43.11 -4.47 -48.45
CA GLU A 6 42.40 -3.85 -47.34
C GLU A 6 41.21 -4.71 -46.92
N LYS A 7 41.15 -5.04 -45.62
CA LYS A 7 40.00 -5.62 -44.95
C LYS A 7 38.94 -4.54 -44.68
N PRO A 8 37.63 -4.82 -44.88
CA PRO A 8 36.61 -3.86 -44.45
C PRO A 8 36.53 -3.81 -42.93
N THR A 9 36.73 -2.63 -42.41
CA THR A 9 36.65 -2.31 -40.98
C THR A 9 35.20 -2.29 -40.49
N LYS A 10 35.03 -2.96 -39.39
CA LYS A 10 33.87 -3.05 -38.52
C LYS A 10 33.25 -1.69 -38.19
N ASN A 11 32.07 -1.43 -38.70
CA ASN A 11 31.26 -0.27 -38.28
C ASN A 11 30.25 -0.59 -37.14
N SER A 12 30.07 -1.86 -36.83
CA SER A 12 29.09 -2.31 -35.80
C SER A 12 29.56 -2.08 -34.36
N ASP A 13 30.88 -2.18 -34.10
CA ASP A 13 31.42 -2.01 -32.74
C ASP A 13 31.44 -0.54 -32.28
N ASN A 14 31.38 0.42 -33.23
CA ASN A 14 31.39 1.85 -32.90
C ASN A 14 30.03 2.40 -32.44
N VAL A 15 28.94 1.81 -32.91
CA VAL A 15 27.56 2.25 -32.56
C VAL A 15 27.23 1.81 -31.14
N SER A 16 27.52 0.55 -30.81
CA SER A 16 27.26 0.00 -29.48
C SER A 16 28.11 0.68 -28.39
N ASN A 17 29.40 0.93 -28.67
CA ASN A 17 30.30 1.62 -27.73
C ASN A 17 29.93 3.10 -27.54
N ARG A 18 29.35 3.75 -28.53
CA ARG A 18 28.95 5.15 -28.45
C ARG A 18 27.64 5.33 -27.68
N ALA A 19 26.70 4.39 -27.84
CA ALA A 19 25.45 4.36 -27.08
C ALA A 19 25.73 4.06 -25.59
N ASN A 20 26.59 3.10 -25.29
CA ASN A 20 27.01 2.77 -23.91
C ASN A 20 27.78 3.91 -23.24
N ALA A 21 28.60 4.67 -23.95
CA ALA A 21 29.30 5.84 -23.41
C ALA A 21 28.36 7.00 -23.10
N LEU A 22 27.26 7.16 -23.84
CA LEU A 22 26.23 8.17 -23.59
C LEU A 22 25.28 7.76 -22.45
N GLN A 23 25.03 6.48 -22.31
CA GLN A 23 24.22 5.91 -21.21
C GLN A 23 24.90 6.11 -19.85
N ASN A 24 26.24 6.04 -19.78
CA ASN A 24 27.03 6.30 -18.58
C ASN A 24 27.01 7.77 -18.11
N GLN A 25 26.49 8.71 -18.91
CA GLN A 25 26.32 10.12 -18.55
C GLN A 25 24.90 10.46 -18.09
N ALA A 26 23.90 9.60 -18.34
CA ALA A 26 22.51 9.83 -18.02
C ALA A 26 22.08 8.86 -16.91
N THR A 27 21.78 9.37 -15.74
CA THR A 27 21.46 8.56 -14.55
C THR A 27 19.96 8.30 -14.36
N SER A 28 19.06 8.93 -15.15
CA SER A 28 17.61 8.77 -15.03
C SER A 28 16.95 8.41 -16.34
N ALA A 29 15.81 7.69 -16.26
CA ALA A 29 14.98 7.34 -17.42
C ALA A 29 14.62 8.55 -18.29
N GLN A 30 14.28 9.67 -17.66
CA GLN A 30 13.94 10.91 -18.35
C GLN A 30 15.12 11.47 -19.14
N SER A 31 16.34 11.42 -18.57
CA SER A 31 17.54 11.89 -19.25
C SER A 31 17.90 11.03 -20.46
N ILE A 32 17.78 9.71 -20.33
CA ILE A 32 18.01 8.77 -21.45
C ILE A 32 16.98 8.99 -22.55
N TYR A 33 15.71 9.19 -22.19
CA TYR A 33 14.64 9.47 -23.13
C TYR A 33 14.88 10.78 -23.90
N GLN A 34 15.29 11.85 -23.24
CA GLN A 34 15.65 13.12 -23.87
C GLN A 34 16.83 12.96 -24.84
N LEU A 35 17.82 12.13 -24.49
CA LEU A 35 18.91 11.79 -25.41
C LEU A 35 18.41 11.07 -26.65
N ALA A 36 17.44 10.14 -26.50
CA ALA A 36 16.84 9.40 -27.60
C ALA A 36 16.10 10.33 -28.59
N GLN A 37 15.42 11.38 -28.10
CA GLN A 37 14.70 12.34 -28.95
C GLN A 37 15.62 13.10 -29.91
N ASN A 38 16.90 13.26 -29.56
CA ASN A 38 17.90 13.94 -30.38
C ASN A 38 18.66 12.97 -31.31
N ARG A 39 18.21 11.73 -31.47
CA ARG A 39 18.84 10.69 -32.29
C ARG A 39 17.88 10.16 -33.33
N GLN A 40 18.43 9.42 -34.32
CA GLN A 40 17.64 8.78 -35.37
C GLN A 40 18.10 7.33 -35.61
N GLY A 41 17.28 6.53 -36.26
CA GLY A 41 17.61 5.16 -36.65
C GLY A 41 17.87 4.22 -35.45
N ALA A 42 18.84 3.33 -35.60
CA ALA A 42 19.14 2.31 -34.57
C ALA A 42 19.55 2.89 -33.22
N ASP A 43 20.30 3.99 -33.19
CA ASP A 43 20.71 4.65 -31.96
C ASP A 43 19.51 5.15 -31.14
N LYS A 44 18.51 5.72 -31.80
CA LYS A 44 17.26 6.16 -31.16
C LYS A 44 16.54 4.97 -30.51
N ILE A 45 16.39 3.87 -31.24
CA ILE A 45 15.69 2.67 -30.76
C ILE A 45 16.40 2.09 -29.55
N GLN A 46 17.72 1.96 -29.58
CA GLN A 46 18.50 1.44 -28.46
C GLN A 46 18.39 2.31 -27.22
N LEU A 47 18.43 3.63 -27.35
CA LEU A 47 18.23 4.56 -26.25
C LEU A 47 16.77 4.49 -25.73
N LEU A 48 15.76 4.32 -26.57
CA LEU A 48 14.38 4.14 -26.15
C LEU A 48 14.20 2.85 -25.34
N TYR A 49 14.84 1.73 -25.73
CA TYR A 49 14.84 0.52 -24.92
C TYR A 49 15.53 0.72 -23.56
N SER A 50 16.69 1.40 -23.53
CA SER A 50 17.37 1.73 -22.29
C SER A 50 16.52 2.66 -21.38
N ALA A 51 15.85 3.65 -21.98
CA ALA A 51 14.94 4.53 -21.27
C ALA A 51 13.72 3.78 -20.72
N ARG A 52 13.18 2.81 -21.49
CA ARG A 52 12.08 1.94 -21.07
C ARG A 52 12.46 1.13 -19.82
N ASP A 53 13.61 0.47 -19.85
CA ASP A 53 14.08 -0.38 -18.77
C ASP A 53 14.38 0.46 -17.50
N ALA A 54 14.94 1.65 -17.67
CA ALA A 54 15.12 2.61 -16.59
C ALA A 54 13.77 3.12 -16.05
N ALA A 55 12.79 3.45 -16.92
CA ALA A 55 11.47 3.90 -16.50
C ALA A 55 10.70 2.81 -15.71
N ILE A 56 10.89 1.54 -16.06
CA ILE A 56 10.36 0.41 -15.29
C ILE A 56 11.01 0.36 -13.91
N SER A 57 12.34 0.44 -13.84
CA SER A 57 13.09 0.41 -12.56
C SER A 57 12.73 1.59 -11.66
N GLU A 58 12.53 2.77 -12.23
CA GLU A 58 12.10 3.98 -11.52
C GLU A 58 10.60 4.01 -11.25
N GLN A 59 9.82 3.05 -11.76
CA GLN A 59 8.36 3.02 -11.71
C GLN A 59 7.72 4.30 -12.31
N ASN A 60 8.34 4.88 -13.32
CA ASN A 60 7.86 6.06 -14.03
C ASN A 60 6.92 5.65 -15.17
N TRP A 61 5.68 5.31 -14.81
CA TRP A 61 4.67 4.76 -15.71
C TRP A 61 4.23 5.73 -16.83
N PRO A 62 4.06 7.04 -16.54
CA PRO A 62 3.76 7.99 -17.60
C PRO A 62 4.86 8.06 -18.68
N LEU A 63 6.12 8.07 -18.25
CA LEU A 63 7.25 8.04 -19.18
C LEU A 63 7.32 6.73 -19.95
N LEU A 64 7.04 5.59 -19.31
CA LEU A 64 6.96 4.29 -19.96
C LEU A 64 5.89 4.25 -21.07
N GLU A 65 4.70 4.82 -20.81
CA GLU A 65 3.64 4.95 -21.82
C GLU A 65 4.10 5.80 -23.01
N GLN A 66 4.78 6.91 -22.75
CA GLN A 66 5.29 7.81 -23.78
C GLN A 66 6.38 7.14 -24.62
N ILE A 67 7.35 6.46 -24.00
CA ILE A 67 8.39 5.69 -24.67
C ILE A 67 7.76 4.61 -25.55
N GLY A 68 6.74 3.90 -25.04
CA GLY A 68 6.01 2.89 -25.79
C GLY A 68 5.34 3.46 -27.04
N SER A 69 4.72 4.63 -26.94
CA SER A 69 4.11 5.33 -28.07
C SER A 69 5.15 5.72 -29.14
N ASP A 70 6.34 6.15 -28.73
CA ASP A 70 7.44 6.45 -29.66
C ASP A 70 7.95 5.17 -30.36
N LEU A 71 8.01 4.06 -29.66
CA LEU A 71 8.41 2.76 -30.21
C LEU A 71 7.36 2.18 -31.17
N GLU A 72 6.07 2.45 -30.99
CA GLU A 72 5.02 2.04 -31.96
C GLU A 72 5.21 2.63 -33.34
N LEU A 73 5.85 3.78 -33.47
CA LEU A 73 6.15 4.43 -34.73
C LEU A 73 7.30 3.76 -35.50
N THR A 74 7.90 2.73 -34.93
CA THR A 74 9.11 2.10 -35.47
C THR A 74 8.83 0.67 -35.92
N ALA A 75 8.94 0.40 -37.22
CA ALA A 75 8.59 -0.90 -37.81
C ALA A 75 9.45 -2.09 -37.40
N SER A 76 10.64 -1.86 -36.79
CA SER A 76 11.58 -2.90 -36.37
C SER A 76 11.38 -3.36 -34.91
N VAL A 77 10.35 -2.86 -34.23
CA VAL A 77 10.06 -3.19 -32.82
C VAL A 77 9.04 -4.33 -32.77
N ASP A 78 9.16 -5.22 -31.79
CA ASP A 78 8.09 -6.17 -31.46
C ASP A 78 6.86 -5.40 -30.96
N GLN A 79 5.90 -5.23 -31.82
CA GLN A 79 4.71 -4.42 -31.59
C GLN A 79 3.80 -5.05 -30.52
N ILE A 80 3.74 -6.38 -30.44
CA ILE A 80 2.93 -7.07 -29.43
C ILE A 80 3.53 -6.82 -28.06
N GLN A 81 4.83 -7.05 -27.90
CA GLN A 81 5.54 -6.79 -26.64
C GLN A 81 5.41 -5.32 -26.24
N ASN A 82 5.60 -4.39 -27.18
CA ASN A 82 5.52 -2.97 -26.89
C ASN A 82 4.13 -2.54 -26.43
N ARG A 83 3.06 -3.04 -27.07
CA ARG A 83 1.68 -2.78 -26.65
C ARG A 83 1.36 -3.36 -25.27
N LEU A 84 1.95 -4.49 -24.90
CA LEU A 84 1.85 -5.01 -23.55
C LEU A 84 2.49 -4.07 -22.53
N TYR A 85 3.64 -3.44 -22.86
CA TYR A 85 4.26 -2.41 -22.00
C TYR A 85 3.38 -1.17 -21.86
N ILE A 86 2.75 -0.70 -22.94
CA ILE A 86 1.82 0.44 -22.89
C ILE A 86 0.60 0.09 -22.02
N ALA A 87 0.00 -1.07 -22.25
CA ALA A 87 -1.15 -1.52 -21.46
C ALA A 87 -0.81 -1.64 -19.97
N PHE A 88 0.38 -2.13 -19.66
CA PHE A 88 0.88 -2.18 -18.30
C PHE A 88 1.03 -0.77 -17.69
N ALA A 89 1.71 0.13 -18.40
CA ALA A 89 1.89 1.51 -17.94
C ALA A 89 0.55 2.23 -17.72
N GLN A 90 -0.42 2.02 -18.62
CA GLN A 90 -1.77 2.56 -18.46
C GLN A 90 -2.52 1.96 -17.28
N LYS A 91 -2.39 0.65 -17.06
CA LYS A 91 -2.96 -0.02 -15.89
C LYS A 91 -2.40 0.57 -14.59
N GLN A 92 -1.09 0.80 -14.53
CA GLN A 92 -0.45 1.39 -13.35
C GLN A 92 -0.91 2.83 -13.08
N GLN A 93 -1.28 3.56 -14.13
CA GLN A 93 -1.87 4.90 -14.03
C GLN A 93 -3.39 4.88 -13.82
N ASN A 94 -3.99 3.71 -13.53
CA ASN A 94 -5.44 3.52 -13.40
C ASN A 94 -6.25 3.86 -14.68
N LYS A 95 -5.59 3.91 -15.84
CA LYS A 95 -6.23 4.09 -17.16
C LYS A 95 -6.76 2.73 -17.66
N ASN A 96 -7.52 2.02 -16.81
CA ASN A 96 -7.90 0.62 -17.01
C ASN A 96 -8.66 0.38 -18.34
N ASP A 97 -9.56 1.29 -18.72
CA ASP A 97 -10.33 1.14 -19.96
C ASP A 97 -9.44 1.24 -21.18
N LYS A 98 -8.45 2.14 -21.19
CA LYS A 98 -7.47 2.26 -22.28
C LYS A 98 -6.61 1.01 -22.36
N ALA A 99 -6.12 0.52 -21.24
CA ALA A 99 -5.34 -0.71 -21.18
C ALA A 99 -6.13 -1.91 -21.71
N LEU A 100 -7.42 -2.05 -21.33
CA LEU A 100 -8.29 -3.13 -21.86
C LEU A 100 -8.49 -3.02 -23.36
N VAL A 101 -8.65 -1.83 -23.93
CA VAL A 101 -8.75 -1.63 -25.39
C VAL A 101 -7.50 -2.13 -26.10
N ILE A 102 -6.30 -1.83 -25.56
CA ILE A 102 -5.05 -2.33 -26.13
C ILE A 102 -4.99 -3.85 -26.03
N LEU A 103 -5.27 -4.42 -24.85
CA LEU A 103 -5.23 -5.87 -24.65
C LEU A 103 -6.23 -6.58 -25.57
N GLN A 104 -7.46 -6.11 -25.69
CA GLN A 104 -8.45 -6.66 -26.63
C GLN A 104 -8.00 -6.58 -28.09
N SER A 105 -7.26 -5.53 -28.48
CA SER A 105 -6.73 -5.43 -29.84
C SER A 105 -5.67 -6.48 -30.16
N LEU A 106 -5.07 -7.10 -29.14
CA LEU A 106 -4.07 -8.16 -29.28
C LEU A 106 -4.71 -9.57 -29.33
N ASP A 107 -6.02 -9.70 -29.06
CA ASP A 107 -6.70 -10.99 -29.12
C ASP A 107 -6.55 -11.62 -30.51
N GLY A 108 -6.17 -12.90 -30.53
CA GLY A 108 -5.91 -13.64 -31.75
C GLY A 108 -4.55 -13.40 -32.43
N GLN A 109 -3.74 -12.47 -31.92
CA GLN A 109 -2.39 -12.18 -32.42
C GLN A 109 -1.26 -12.79 -31.57
N LEU A 110 -1.60 -13.32 -30.41
CA LEU A 110 -0.66 -13.79 -29.40
C LEU A 110 -0.15 -15.21 -29.74
N THR A 111 0.92 -15.29 -30.49
CA THR A 111 1.54 -16.57 -30.90
C THR A 111 2.62 -17.06 -29.92
N GLN A 112 3.27 -16.13 -29.20
CA GLN A 112 4.30 -16.45 -28.24
C GLN A 112 3.68 -16.71 -26.86
N PRO A 113 4.04 -17.83 -26.18
CA PRO A 113 3.51 -18.14 -24.84
C PRO A 113 3.74 -17.04 -23.81
N GLU A 114 4.88 -16.34 -23.87
CA GLU A 114 5.21 -15.24 -22.97
C GLU A 114 4.23 -14.07 -23.14
N HIS A 115 4.01 -13.63 -24.38
CA HIS A 115 3.06 -12.55 -24.66
C HIS A 115 1.64 -12.94 -24.22
N PHE A 116 1.24 -14.19 -24.46
CA PHE A 116 -0.06 -14.70 -24.03
C PHE A 116 -0.17 -14.68 -22.49
N ALA A 117 0.83 -15.19 -21.77
CA ALA A 117 0.81 -15.23 -20.31
C ALA A 117 0.73 -13.81 -19.70
N TRP A 118 1.52 -12.87 -20.22
CA TRP A 118 1.46 -11.46 -19.79
C TRP A 118 0.13 -10.80 -20.11
N HIS A 119 -0.41 -11.01 -21.31
CA HIS A 119 -1.72 -10.51 -21.69
C HIS A 119 -2.81 -10.98 -20.71
N GLN A 120 -2.83 -12.29 -20.39
CA GLN A 120 -3.79 -12.86 -19.45
C GLN A 120 -3.60 -12.30 -18.06
N PHE A 121 -2.35 -12.17 -17.58
CA PHE A 121 -2.04 -11.59 -16.28
C PHE A 121 -2.49 -10.13 -16.16
N LEU A 122 -2.20 -9.29 -17.16
CA LEU A 122 -2.62 -7.89 -17.17
C LEU A 122 -4.14 -7.75 -17.16
N THR A 123 -4.82 -8.53 -17.98
CA THR A 123 -6.29 -8.53 -18.05
C THR A 123 -6.90 -8.93 -16.69
N ALA A 124 -6.36 -9.97 -16.05
CA ALA A 124 -6.78 -10.39 -14.72
C ALA A 124 -6.56 -9.29 -13.67
N SER A 125 -5.36 -8.69 -13.68
CA SER A 125 -5.00 -7.61 -12.75
C SER A 125 -5.92 -6.39 -12.89
N ILE A 126 -6.34 -6.05 -14.11
CA ILE A 126 -7.31 -4.97 -14.33
C ILE A 126 -8.68 -5.32 -13.73
N TYR A 127 -9.19 -6.52 -14.00
CA TYR A 127 -10.47 -6.93 -13.39
C TYR A 127 -10.41 -7.01 -11.86
N THR A 128 -9.26 -7.39 -11.30
CA THR A 128 -9.06 -7.37 -9.84
C THR A 128 -9.10 -5.95 -9.29
N SER A 129 -8.44 -4.99 -9.96
CA SER A 129 -8.48 -3.58 -9.54
C SER A 129 -9.87 -2.96 -9.62
N GLN A 130 -10.70 -3.44 -10.56
CA GLN A 130 -12.10 -3.06 -10.68
C GLN A 130 -13.04 -3.81 -9.71
N ASN A 131 -12.50 -4.64 -8.81
CA ASN A 131 -13.23 -5.47 -7.85
C ASN A 131 -14.17 -6.51 -8.52
N PHE A 132 -13.70 -7.11 -9.63
CA PHE A 132 -14.38 -8.21 -10.30
C PHE A 132 -13.60 -9.54 -10.19
N PRO A 133 -13.39 -10.10 -8.97
CA PRO A 133 -12.54 -11.27 -8.79
C PRO A 133 -13.03 -12.51 -9.56
N LYS A 134 -14.35 -12.67 -9.74
CA LYS A 134 -14.92 -13.77 -10.56
C LYS A 134 -14.57 -13.64 -12.04
N ARG A 135 -14.44 -12.43 -12.57
CA ARG A 135 -14.01 -12.19 -13.95
C ARG A 135 -12.50 -12.35 -14.11
N ALA A 136 -11.73 -11.95 -13.10
CA ALA A 136 -10.27 -12.06 -13.10
C ALA A 136 -9.79 -13.52 -13.06
N ALA A 137 -10.42 -14.38 -12.28
CA ALA A 137 -9.97 -15.75 -12.02
C ALA A 137 -9.66 -16.58 -13.29
N PRO A 138 -10.49 -16.64 -14.34
CA PRO A 138 -10.17 -17.41 -15.55
C PRO A 138 -8.91 -16.91 -16.28
N TYR A 139 -8.65 -15.61 -16.25
CA TYR A 139 -7.46 -15.02 -16.85
C TYR A 139 -6.21 -15.37 -16.03
N PHE A 140 -6.27 -15.28 -14.71
CA PHE A 140 -5.19 -15.72 -13.84
C PHE A 140 -4.86 -17.20 -14.03
N PHE A 141 -5.85 -18.08 -14.12
CA PHE A 141 -5.61 -19.50 -14.35
C PHE A 141 -4.87 -19.74 -15.66
N ARG A 142 -5.28 -19.08 -16.76
CA ARG A 142 -4.60 -19.21 -18.04
C ARG A 142 -3.18 -18.65 -18.01
N ALA A 143 -2.97 -17.52 -17.34
CA ALA A 143 -1.63 -16.96 -17.13
C ALA A 143 -0.73 -17.94 -16.37
N SER A 144 -1.19 -18.46 -15.21
CA SER A 144 -0.45 -19.39 -14.37
C SER A 144 -0.15 -20.72 -15.11
N GLU A 145 -1.12 -21.24 -15.84
CA GLU A 145 -0.93 -22.49 -16.62
C GLU A 145 0.09 -22.30 -17.75
N THR A 146 -0.01 -21.20 -18.49
CA THR A 146 0.94 -20.93 -19.59
C THR A 146 2.32 -20.63 -19.06
N ALA A 147 2.43 -19.84 -18.02
CA ALA A 147 3.71 -19.52 -17.38
C ALA A 147 4.41 -20.77 -16.85
N THR A 148 3.67 -21.64 -16.15
CA THR A 148 4.23 -22.90 -15.61
C THR A 148 4.67 -23.85 -16.70
N LYS A 149 3.86 -24.06 -17.75
CA LYS A 149 4.18 -24.97 -18.86
C LYS A 149 5.40 -24.55 -19.67
N ASN A 150 5.68 -23.25 -19.76
CA ASN A 150 6.74 -22.70 -20.60
C ASN A 150 7.90 -22.11 -19.78
N ASN A 151 7.95 -22.32 -18.46
CA ASN A 151 8.95 -21.75 -17.54
C ASN A 151 9.09 -20.23 -17.67
N ILE A 152 7.97 -19.53 -17.80
CA ILE A 152 7.90 -18.07 -17.89
C ILE A 152 7.76 -17.51 -16.47
N GLU A 153 8.66 -16.62 -16.09
CA GLU A 153 8.59 -15.92 -14.82
C GLU A 153 7.80 -14.62 -14.98
N ILE A 154 6.65 -14.55 -14.31
CA ILE A 154 5.88 -13.31 -14.17
C ILE A 154 5.87 -12.96 -12.69
N PRO A 155 6.62 -11.93 -12.28
CA PRO A 155 6.66 -11.50 -10.89
C PRO A 155 5.26 -11.28 -10.35
N GLN A 156 4.98 -11.74 -9.13
CA GLN A 156 3.71 -11.62 -8.42
C GLN A 156 2.48 -12.34 -9.02
N LEU A 157 2.58 -12.99 -10.17
CA LEU A 157 1.46 -13.74 -10.73
C LEU A 157 0.82 -14.68 -9.69
N ASN A 158 1.64 -15.47 -9.01
CA ASN A 158 1.16 -16.45 -8.05
C ASN A 158 0.54 -15.79 -6.82
N GLN A 159 1.12 -14.69 -6.35
CA GLN A 159 0.57 -13.92 -5.23
C GLN A 159 -0.75 -13.25 -5.61
N ASP A 160 -0.82 -12.58 -6.76
CA ASP A 160 -2.03 -11.89 -7.22
C ASP A 160 -3.16 -12.87 -7.51
N LEU A 161 -2.85 -14.04 -8.06
CA LEU A 161 -3.81 -15.12 -8.24
C LEU A 161 -4.34 -15.59 -6.90
N TRP A 162 -3.47 -15.84 -5.92
CA TRP A 162 -3.86 -16.23 -4.57
C TRP A 162 -4.76 -15.18 -3.92
N ASP A 163 -4.35 -13.92 -3.93
CA ASP A 163 -5.12 -12.80 -3.37
C ASP A 163 -6.50 -12.65 -4.05
N ASN A 164 -6.59 -12.98 -5.33
CA ASN A 164 -7.86 -12.99 -6.04
C ASN A 164 -8.76 -14.15 -5.60
N LEU A 165 -8.20 -15.34 -5.42
CA LEU A 165 -8.96 -16.52 -5.00
C LEU A 165 -9.49 -16.40 -3.57
N THR A 166 -8.74 -15.78 -2.66
CA THR A 166 -9.18 -15.55 -1.27
C THR A 166 -10.39 -14.61 -1.17
N LYS A 167 -10.67 -13.82 -2.21
CA LYS A 167 -11.87 -12.96 -2.29
C LYS A 167 -13.10 -13.68 -2.81
N LEU A 168 -12.97 -14.90 -3.31
CA LEU A 168 -14.06 -15.69 -3.84
C LEU A 168 -14.69 -16.54 -2.73
N SER A 169 -16.02 -16.73 -2.79
CA SER A 169 -16.69 -17.67 -1.91
C SER A 169 -16.39 -19.12 -2.31
N SER A 170 -16.51 -20.07 -1.36
CA SER A 170 -16.34 -21.52 -1.62
C SER A 170 -17.19 -21.98 -2.81
N TYR A 171 -18.42 -21.54 -2.89
CA TYR A 171 -19.32 -21.84 -4.01
C TYR A 171 -18.78 -21.33 -5.35
N ALA A 172 -18.18 -20.14 -5.38
CA ALA A 172 -17.59 -19.61 -6.60
C ALA A 172 -16.31 -20.40 -7.00
N LEU A 173 -15.50 -20.79 -6.02
CA LEU A 173 -14.29 -21.61 -6.24
C LEU A 173 -14.66 -22.99 -6.80
N GLU A 174 -15.65 -23.67 -6.23
CA GLU A 174 -16.10 -24.98 -6.69
C GLU A 174 -16.56 -24.97 -8.15
N ARG A 175 -17.18 -23.89 -8.62
CA ARG A 175 -17.60 -23.77 -10.02
C ARG A 175 -16.43 -23.72 -11.01
N PHE A 176 -15.25 -23.29 -10.56
CA PHE A 176 -14.03 -23.31 -11.37
C PHE A 176 -13.27 -24.64 -11.29
N ASN A 177 -13.64 -25.57 -10.41
CA ASN A 177 -12.90 -26.81 -10.13
C ASN A 177 -13.05 -27.89 -11.22
N ARG A 178 -13.07 -27.51 -12.49
CA ARG A 178 -13.17 -28.40 -13.66
C ARG A 178 -12.07 -28.20 -14.69
N GLY A 179 -11.05 -27.42 -14.35
CA GLY A 179 -9.94 -27.07 -15.25
C GLY A 179 -8.76 -28.03 -15.19
N SER A 180 -7.59 -27.51 -15.57
CA SER A 180 -6.32 -28.23 -15.53
C SER A 180 -5.89 -28.62 -14.11
N VAL A 181 -4.90 -29.50 -13.98
CA VAL A 181 -4.31 -29.88 -12.68
C VAL A 181 -3.78 -28.67 -11.93
N ILE A 182 -3.16 -27.71 -12.65
CA ILE A 182 -2.69 -26.45 -12.06
C ILE A 182 -3.89 -25.64 -11.50
N GLN A 183 -4.94 -25.47 -12.28
CA GLN A 183 -6.14 -24.76 -11.83
C GLN A 183 -6.79 -25.45 -10.62
N GLN A 184 -6.93 -26.79 -10.66
CA GLN A 184 -7.46 -27.56 -9.53
C GLN A 184 -6.60 -27.43 -8.27
N GLY A 185 -5.27 -27.39 -8.42
CA GLY A 185 -4.35 -27.18 -7.30
C GLY A 185 -4.59 -25.84 -6.61
N TRP A 186 -4.68 -24.77 -7.37
CA TRP A 186 -5.00 -23.43 -6.85
C TRP A 186 -6.34 -23.40 -6.11
N ILE A 187 -7.38 -23.97 -6.71
CA ILE A 187 -8.74 -23.96 -6.13
C ILE A 187 -8.79 -24.78 -4.85
N ASN A 188 -8.19 -25.97 -4.83
CA ASN A 188 -8.19 -26.81 -3.63
C ASN A 188 -7.41 -26.16 -2.50
N LEU A 189 -6.30 -25.47 -2.79
CA LEU A 189 -5.55 -24.72 -1.78
C LEU A 189 -6.40 -23.60 -1.17
N ALA A 190 -7.14 -22.85 -2.01
CA ALA A 190 -8.03 -21.78 -1.55
C ALA A 190 -9.21 -22.32 -0.73
N LEU A 191 -9.77 -23.46 -1.12
CA LEU A 191 -10.83 -24.12 -0.36
C LEU A 191 -10.33 -24.61 1.01
N TYR A 192 -9.15 -25.23 1.07
CA TYR A 192 -8.56 -25.66 2.34
C TYR A 192 -8.33 -24.48 3.28
N HIS A 193 -7.81 -23.37 2.75
CA HIS A 193 -7.64 -22.15 3.53
C HIS A 193 -8.96 -21.64 4.13
N GLN A 194 -10.07 -21.71 3.39
CA GLN A 194 -11.39 -21.28 3.89
C GLN A 194 -12.01 -22.28 4.89
N VAL A 195 -11.88 -23.57 4.62
CA VAL A 195 -12.47 -24.63 5.47
C VAL A 195 -11.75 -24.74 6.80
N TYR A 196 -10.42 -24.65 6.79
CA TYR A 196 -9.57 -24.83 7.97
C TYR A 196 -9.05 -23.51 8.55
N ALA A 197 -9.72 -22.38 8.26
CA ALA A 197 -9.30 -21.04 8.72
C ALA A 197 -9.15 -20.93 10.25
N ASN A 198 -9.87 -21.74 11.01
CA ASN A 198 -9.86 -21.72 12.48
C ASN A 198 -9.07 -22.88 13.11
N SER A 199 -8.37 -23.68 12.32
CA SER A 199 -7.61 -24.83 12.81
C SER A 199 -6.27 -24.96 12.10
N THR A 200 -5.22 -24.46 12.73
CA THR A 200 -3.84 -24.45 12.18
C THR A 200 -3.34 -25.86 11.89
N VAL A 201 -3.63 -26.82 12.77
CA VAL A 201 -3.18 -28.21 12.62
C VAL A 201 -3.85 -28.89 11.43
N GLU A 202 -5.16 -28.70 11.25
CA GLU A 202 -5.89 -29.27 10.12
C GLU A 202 -5.50 -28.60 8.81
N LEU A 203 -5.26 -27.28 8.81
CA LEU A 203 -4.76 -26.54 7.66
C LEU A 203 -3.37 -27.05 7.22
N ASP A 204 -2.46 -27.24 8.15
CA ASP A 204 -1.12 -27.75 7.86
C ASP A 204 -1.18 -29.19 7.29
N GLN A 205 -1.99 -30.08 7.88
CA GLN A 205 -2.20 -31.41 7.33
C GLN A 205 -2.80 -31.37 5.91
N ALA A 206 -3.75 -30.47 5.65
CA ALA A 206 -4.34 -30.30 4.34
C ALA A 206 -3.33 -29.76 3.32
N ILE A 207 -2.48 -28.79 3.69
CA ILE A 207 -1.40 -28.28 2.85
C ILE A 207 -0.37 -29.35 2.55
N ASN A 208 0.01 -30.16 3.53
CA ASN A 208 0.98 -31.27 3.33
C ASN A 208 0.40 -32.36 2.41
N ASN A 209 -0.89 -32.67 2.50
CA ASN A 209 -1.58 -33.56 1.56
C ASN A 209 -1.66 -32.95 0.16
N TRP A 210 -1.93 -31.66 0.08
CA TRP A 210 -1.96 -30.89 -1.16
C TRP A 210 -0.58 -30.92 -1.87
N ARG A 211 0.50 -30.67 -1.14
CA ARG A 211 1.89 -30.73 -1.68
C ARG A 211 2.21 -32.08 -2.30
N ARG A 212 1.82 -33.16 -1.65
CA ARG A 212 2.02 -34.53 -2.18
C ARG A 212 1.20 -34.79 -3.43
N ARG A 213 0.02 -34.19 -3.55
CA ARG A 213 -0.86 -34.37 -4.69
C ARG A 213 -0.48 -33.50 -5.90
N TYR A 214 0.03 -32.31 -5.66
CA TYR A 214 0.30 -31.31 -6.68
C TYR A 214 1.79 -30.96 -6.78
N VAL A 215 2.63 -31.98 -6.92
CA VAL A 215 4.09 -31.80 -7.03
C VAL A 215 4.44 -30.88 -8.21
N GLY A 216 5.32 -29.89 -7.98
CA GLY A 216 5.74 -28.92 -9.00
C GLY A 216 4.69 -27.83 -9.31
N HIS A 217 3.66 -27.70 -8.48
CA HIS A 217 2.64 -26.67 -8.66
C HIS A 217 3.21 -25.25 -8.38
N PRO A 218 2.85 -24.21 -9.16
CA PRO A 218 3.39 -22.86 -8.97
C PRO A 218 3.10 -22.24 -7.60
N ALA A 219 2.04 -22.66 -6.90
CA ALA A 219 1.77 -22.20 -5.54
C ALA A 219 2.85 -22.57 -4.50
N PHE A 220 3.78 -23.47 -4.84
CA PHE A 220 4.93 -23.71 -3.95
C PHE A 220 5.76 -22.44 -3.70
N THR A 221 5.79 -21.51 -4.64
CA THR A 221 6.52 -20.24 -4.48
C THR A 221 5.94 -19.30 -3.43
N ILE A 222 4.67 -19.49 -3.06
CA ILE A 222 3.98 -18.67 -2.07
C ILE A 222 3.69 -19.44 -0.77
N LEU A 223 3.93 -20.74 -0.77
CA LEU A 223 3.80 -21.57 0.44
C LEU A 223 5.15 -21.63 1.17
N PRO A 224 5.14 -21.73 2.51
CA PRO A 224 6.36 -21.90 3.31
C PRO A 224 7.17 -23.13 2.86
N GLU A 225 8.47 -23.09 3.02
CA GLU A 225 9.33 -24.26 2.76
C GLU A 225 8.99 -25.43 3.69
N GLN A 226 9.22 -26.66 3.23
CA GLN A 226 8.68 -27.86 3.87
C GLN A 226 9.26 -28.14 5.27
N ASP A 227 10.52 -27.76 5.50
CA ASP A 227 11.20 -27.97 6.78
C ASP A 227 10.90 -26.89 7.83
N GLU A 228 10.44 -25.71 7.40
CA GLU A 228 10.05 -24.61 8.26
C GLU A 228 8.54 -24.58 8.54
N SER A 229 7.73 -25.24 7.70
CA SER A 229 6.27 -25.05 7.66
C SER A 229 5.53 -25.49 8.92
N LEU A 230 5.89 -26.63 9.49
CA LEU A 230 5.24 -27.17 10.69
C LEU A 230 5.49 -26.30 11.93
N ALA A 231 6.74 -25.86 12.10
CA ALA A 231 7.11 -24.99 13.22
C ALA A 231 6.60 -23.55 13.05
N GLN A 232 6.46 -23.08 11.80
CA GLN A 232 6.01 -21.73 11.49
C GLN A 232 4.48 -21.58 11.46
N LEU A 233 3.75 -22.64 11.14
CA LEU A 233 2.28 -22.65 11.13
C LEU A 233 1.68 -23.05 12.49
N ALA A 234 2.43 -23.71 13.35
CA ALA A 234 1.95 -24.02 14.68
C ALA A 234 1.76 -22.73 15.50
N PRO A 235 0.65 -22.60 16.21
CA PRO A 235 0.48 -21.51 17.17
C PRO A 235 1.63 -21.47 18.16
N ILE A 236 2.06 -20.27 18.53
CA ILE A 236 3.08 -20.14 19.58
C ILE A 236 2.41 -20.50 20.91
N ASN A 237 2.93 -21.51 21.59
CA ASN A 237 2.51 -21.78 22.97
C ASN A 237 3.18 -20.75 23.90
N ILE A 238 2.36 -19.91 24.54
CA ILE A 238 2.83 -18.84 25.40
C ILE A 238 2.31 -19.13 26.81
N GLU A 239 3.18 -19.63 27.66
CA GLU A 239 2.88 -19.83 29.10
C GLU A 239 3.25 -18.57 29.90
N ARG A 240 4.40 -17.95 29.57
CA ARG A 240 4.90 -16.73 30.20
C ARG A 240 5.08 -15.61 29.18
N LEU A 241 4.30 -14.56 29.35
CA LEU A 241 4.34 -13.34 28.55
C LEU A 241 5.02 -12.22 29.34
N VAL A 242 5.98 -11.53 28.75
CA VAL A 242 6.48 -10.25 29.26
C VAL A 242 5.93 -9.11 28.43
N VAL A 243 5.42 -8.06 29.06
CA VAL A 243 4.96 -6.84 28.40
C VAL A 243 5.81 -5.65 28.86
N LEU A 244 6.54 -5.07 27.91
CA LEU A 244 7.40 -3.90 28.10
C LEU A 244 6.66 -2.64 27.64
N PHE A 245 6.42 -1.69 28.54
CA PHE A 245 5.85 -0.38 28.19
C PHE A 245 6.26 0.67 29.25
N PRO A 246 6.10 1.98 28.97
CA PRO A 246 6.46 3.02 29.91
C PRO A 246 5.56 2.94 31.17
N GLN A 247 6.12 2.63 32.33
CA GLN A 247 5.41 2.64 33.60
C GLN A 247 5.85 3.83 34.47
N SER A 248 6.77 4.63 33.99
CA SER A 248 7.30 5.81 34.65
C SER A 248 7.62 6.93 33.63
N GLY A 249 7.83 8.14 34.13
CA GLY A 249 8.25 9.27 33.32
C GLY A 249 7.14 9.91 32.46
N PRO A 250 7.51 10.70 31.44
CA PRO A 250 6.55 11.53 30.69
C PRO A 250 5.54 10.72 29.87
N ASN A 251 5.83 9.47 29.56
CA ASN A 251 5.00 8.59 28.75
C ASN A 251 4.16 7.58 29.57
N GLU A 252 4.13 7.69 30.89
CA GLU A 252 3.40 6.78 31.79
C GLU A 252 1.92 6.63 31.41
N ARG A 253 1.23 7.74 31.07
CA ARG A 253 -0.17 7.70 30.62
C ARG A 253 -0.39 6.90 29.33
N LEU A 254 0.61 6.87 28.44
CA LEU A 254 0.56 6.03 27.23
C LEU A 254 0.71 4.56 27.63
N GLY A 255 1.59 4.27 28.58
CA GLY A 255 1.77 2.95 29.16
C GLY A 255 0.50 2.42 29.85
N ASP A 256 -0.22 3.26 30.59
CA ASP A 256 -1.49 2.90 31.21
C ASP A 256 -2.54 2.46 30.18
N ALA A 257 -2.62 3.17 29.05
CA ALA A 257 -3.54 2.82 27.97
C ALA A 257 -3.17 1.48 27.31
N LEU A 258 -1.86 1.23 27.11
CA LEU A 258 -1.36 -0.05 26.60
C LEU A 258 -1.64 -1.19 27.58
N LYS A 259 -1.39 -0.96 28.87
CA LYS A 259 -1.68 -1.93 29.94
C LYS A 259 -3.14 -2.33 29.96
N ALA A 260 -4.04 -1.35 29.87
CA ALA A 260 -5.48 -1.59 29.85
C ALA A 260 -5.88 -2.46 28.63
N GLY A 261 -5.35 -2.16 27.44
CA GLY A 261 -5.60 -2.95 26.23
C GLY A 261 -5.05 -4.37 26.33
N ALA A 262 -3.82 -4.51 26.81
CA ALA A 262 -3.20 -5.81 27.01
C ALA A 262 -3.98 -6.68 28.01
N LEU A 263 -4.36 -6.12 29.18
CA LEU A 263 -5.16 -6.81 30.18
C LEU A 263 -6.53 -7.27 29.64
N ALA A 264 -7.20 -6.41 28.87
CA ALA A 264 -8.47 -6.75 28.25
C ALA A 264 -8.35 -7.90 27.23
N ALA A 265 -7.25 -7.98 26.50
CA ALA A 265 -6.98 -9.08 25.58
C ALA A 265 -6.63 -10.38 26.32
N LEU A 266 -5.85 -10.30 27.40
CA LEU A 266 -5.45 -11.47 28.20
C LEU A 266 -6.64 -12.25 28.76
N ASP A 267 -7.76 -11.58 29.05
CA ASP A 267 -9.00 -12.25 29.50
C ASP A 267 -9.52 -13.28 28.49
N THR A 268 -9.15 -13.13 27.23
CA THR A 268 -9.57 -14.05 26.14
C THR A 268 -8.45 -14.99 25.67
N GLN A 269 -7.23 -14.86 26.21
CA GLN A 269 -6.06 -15.64 25.82
C GLN A 269 -5.71 -16.68 26.88
N ASN A 270 -5.16 -17.81 26.44
CA ASN A 270 -4.76 -18.91 27.32
C ASN A 270 -3.29 -18.73 27.76
N ILE A 271 -2.98 -17.61 28.44
CA ILE A 271 -1.65 -17.27 28.92
C ILE A 271 -1.64 -17.40 30.45
N ASN A 272 -0.76 -18.28 30.98
CA ASN A 272 -0.74 -18.61 32.41
C ASN A 272 -0.17 -17.49 33.26
N GLU A 273 0.88 -16.83 32.81
CA GLU A 273 1.59 -15.79 33.55
C GLU A 273 1.92 -14.60 32.66
N THR A 274 1.60 -13.39 33.12
CA THR A 274 1.96 -12.15 32.42
C THR A 274 2.68 -11.22 33.37
N ILE A 275 3.88 -10.79 32.99
CA ILE A 275 4.76 -9.93 33.77
C ILE A 275 4.92 -8.60 33.06
N PHE A 276 4.66 -7.50 33.76
CA PHE A 276 4.79 -6.16 33.23
C PHE A 276 6.09 -5.53 33.73
N ILE A 277 6.94 -5.08 32.78
CA ILE A 277 8.24 -4.46 33.08
C ILE A 277 8.23 -3.04 32.52
N ASP A 278 8.80 -2.09 33.27
CA ASP A 278 8.98 -0.71 32.82
C ASP A 278 10.10 -0.64 31.78
N GLU A 279 9.77 -0.23 30.55
CA GLU A 279 10.75 -0.08 29.47
C GLU A 279 11.75 1.07 29.69
N ASN A 280 11.53 1.93 30.68
CA ASN A 280 12.42 3.03 31.06
C ASN A 280 13.57 2.59 31.99
N LEU A 281 13.59 1.34 32.43
CA LEU A 281 14.74 0.74 33.11
C LEU A 281 15.96 0.69 32.17
N SER A 282 17.15 0.53 32.74
CA SER A 282 18.35 0.34 31.93
C SER A 282 18.29 -0.96 31.12
N THR A 283 18.99 -1.00 29.99
CA THR A 283 19.07 -2.20 29.16
C THR A 283 19.58 -3.42 29.92
N GLN A 284 20.52 -3.20 30.87
CA GLN A 284 21.07 -4.26 31.72
C GLN A 284 20.02 -4.81 32.69
N GLU A 285 19.21 -3.94 33.31
CA GLU A 285 18.15 -4.36 34.22
C GLU A 285 17.05 -5.12 33.52
N ILE A 286 16.62 -4.64 32.33
CA ILE A 286 15.64 -5.35 31.50
C ILE A 286 16.19 -6.71 31.08
N ALA A 287 17.44 -6.77 30.58
CA ALA A 287 18.06 -8.02 30.15
C ALA A 287 18.19 -9.03 31.30
N ALA A 288 18.59 -8.58 32.52
CA ALA A 288 18.69 -9.44 33.68
C ALA A 288 17.33 -10.01 34.14
N GLN A 289 16.26 -9.18 34.09
CA GLN A 289 14.91 -9.64 34.38
C GLN A 289 14.42 -10.66 33.35
N LEU A 290 14.64 -10.41 32.05
CA LEU A 290 14.25 -11.35 30.99
C LEU A 290 15.01 -12.68 31.10
N GLU A 291 16.30 -12.64 31.45
CA GLU A 291 17.11 -13.86 31.67
C GLU A 291 16.62 -14.69 32.87
N GLN A 292 16.13 -14.01 33.91
CA GLN A 292 15.55 -14.68 35.10
C GLN A 292 14.16 -15.26 34.79
N ILE A 293 13.31 -14.49 34.07
CA ILE A 293 11.92 -14.85 33.79
C ILE A 293 11.85 -15.94 32.68
N LYS A 294 12.72 -15.83 31.68
CA LYS A 294 12.71 -16.69 30.47
C LYS A 294 11.34 -16.73 29.81
N PRO A 295 10.85 -15.59 29.30
CA PRO A 295 9.54 -15.53 28.68
C PRO A 295 9.50 -16.31 27.36
N ASP A 296 8.32 -16.84 27.03
CA ASP A 296 8.05 -17.46 25.73
C ASP A 296 7.83 -16.41 24.64
N PHE A 297 7.35 -15.23 25.05
CA PHE A 297 7.12 -14.09 24.15
C PHE A 297 7.27 -12.76 24.89
N VAL A 298 7.72 -11.72 24.17
CA VAL A 298 7.81 -10.34 24.66
C VAL A 298 6.95 -9.43 23.79
N VAL A 299 6.13 -8.58 24.38
CA VAL A 299 5.39 -7.49 23.71
C VAL A 299 5.97 -6.15 24.17
N GLY A 300 6.32 -5.29 23.25
CA GLY A 300 7.05 -4.04 23.48
C GLY A 300 8.53 -4.14 23.14
N PRO A 301 9.33 -3.09 23.38
CA PRO A 301 8.92 -1.79 23.94
C PRO A 301 8.09 -0.93 22.98
N LEU A 302 7.50 0.16 23.50
CA LEU A 302 6.77 1.16 22.74
C LEU A 302 7.70 2.24 22.16
N LEU A 303 8.65 2.71 22.94
CA LEU A 303 9.49 3.84 22.54
C LEU A 303 10.58 3.39 21.58
N LYS A 304 10.66 4.02 20.40
CA LYS A 304 11.62 3.68 19.34
C LYS A 304 13.07 3.65 19.85
N ALA A 305 13.45 4.64 20.67
CA ALA A 305 14.79 4.69 21.26
C ALA A 305 15.11 3.48 22.16
N ASN A 306 14.10 2.85 22.76
CA ASN A 306 14.28 1.64 23.57
C ASN A 306 14.35 0.39 22.70
N ILE A 307 13.64 0.35 21.56
CA ILE A 307 13.83 -0.71 20.55
C ILE A 307 15.27 -0.72 20.06
N ASP A 308 15.80 0.44 19.68
CA ASP A 308 17.19 0.57 19.19
C ASP A 308 18.23 0.11 20.23
N LYS A 309 18.02 0.43 21.51
CA LYS A 309 18.90 0.00 22.60
C LYS A 309 18.84 -1.51 22.86
N LEU A 310 17.63 -2.08 22.81
CA LEU A 310 17.39 -3.48 23.13
C LEU A 310 17.66 -4.40 21.93
N ALA A 311 17.72 -3.87 20.70
CA ALA A 311 17.98 -4.63 19.49
C ALA A 311 19.28 -5.45 19.54
N ASN A 312 20.28 -4.99 20.29
CA ASN A 312 21.57 -5.65 20.47
C ASN A 312 21.67 -6.51 21.75
N ALA A 313 20.60 -6.59 22.53
CA ALA A 313 20.60 -7.41 23.74
C ALA A 313 20.41 -8.89 23.38
N LYS A 314 21.43 -9.72 23.64
CA LYS A 314 21.45 -11.14 23.26
C LYS A 314 20.22 -11.92 23.74
N THR A 315 19.74 -11.64 24.94
CA THR A 315 18.53 -12.27 25.52
C THR A 315 17.26 -11.99 24.74
N LEU A 316 17.15 -10.84 24.06
CA LEU A 316 16.01 -10.50 23.20
C LEU A 316 16.13 -11.06 21.79
N ILE A 317 17.34 -11.21 21.25
CA ILE A 317 17.54 -11.71 19.87
C ILE A 317 16.91 -13.10 19.69
N ASP A 318 17.01 -13.95 20.70
CA ASP A 318 16.53 -15.33 20.64
C ASP A 318 15.07 -15.48 21.15
N THR A 319 14.47 -14.43 21.72
CA THR A 319 13.11 -14.48 22.25
C THR A 319 12.12 -13.87 21.24
N PRO A 320 11.04 -14.58 20.88
CA PRO A 320 9.98 -14.01 20.04
C PRO A 320 9.47 -12.69 20.61
N THR A 321 9.50 -11.64 19.79
CA THR A 321 9.18 -10.29 20.26
C THR A 321 8.31 -9.53 19.28
N LEU A 322 7.25 -8.89 19.79
CA LEU A 322 6.42 -7.94 19.06
C LEU A 322 6.70 -6.51 19.57
N HIS A 323 7.55 -5.78 18.90
CA HIS A 323 7.82 -4.38 19.20
C HIS A 323 6.61 -3.51 18.86
N LEU A 324 6.27 -2.57 19.75
CA LEU A 324 5.10 -1.69 19.59
C LEU A 324 5.44 -0.38 18.84
N ASN A 325 6.45 -0.41 17.98
CA ASN A 325 6.83 0.69 17.10
C ASN A 325 7.54 0.15 15.85
N THR A 326 7.93 1.06 14.94
CA THR A 326 8.77 0.75 13.78
C THR A 326 10.24 0.64 14.17
N PHE A 327 10.98 -0.16 13.43
CA PHE A 327 12.43 -0.26 13.48
C PHE A 327 13.01 0.05 12.12
N ASP A 328 13.98 0.97 12.04
CA ASP A 328 14.57 1.41 10.77
C ASP A 328 15.80 0.57 10.37
N GLY A 329 16.25 -0.36 11.23
CA GLY A 329 17.33 -1.29 10.96
C GLY A 329 16.89 -2.53 10.18
N GLU A 330 17.86 -3.40 9.87
CA GLU A 330 17.55 -4.74 9.37
C GLU A 330 16.79 -5.53 10.44
N ARG A 331 15.87 -6.39 10.02
CA ARG A 331 15.09 -7.24 10.92
C ARG A 331 16.02 -8.03 11.84
N ILE A 332 15.84 -7.89 13.15
CA ILE A 332 16.72 -8.50 14.18
C ILE A 332 16.77 -10.03 14.01
N SER A 333 15.62 -10.66 13.88
CA SER A 333 15.47 -12.08 13.53
C SER A 333 14.07 -12.36 12.96
N LEU A 334 13.84 -13.55 12.44
CA LEU A 334 12.52 -13.97 11.91
C LEU A 334 11.44 -14.03 13.01
N GLN A 335 11.83 -14.03 14.28
CA GLN A 335 10.92 -14.05 15.43
C GLN A 335 10.58 -12.64 15.96
N HIS A 336 11.12 -11.58 15.33
CA HIS A 336 10.84 -10.19 15.69
C HIS A 336 9.84 -9.57 14.73
N TYR A 337 8.81 -8.97 15.30
CA TYR A 337 7.72 -8.31 14.62
C TYR A 337 7.61 -6.86 15.08
N TYR A 338 7.03 -6.00 14.25
CA TYR A 338 6.98 -4.56 14.49
C TYR A 338 5.56 -4.06 14.23
N PHE A 339 4.92 -3.53 15.26
CA PHE A 339 3.57 -3.01 15.19
C PHE A 339 3.54 -1.53 15.56
N ALA A 340 3.18 -0.67 14.63
CA ALA A 340 3.07 0.77 14.85
C ALA A 340 1.74 1.32 14.33
N LEU A 341 1.27 2.40 14.96
CA LEU A 341 0.17 3.22 14.41
C LEU A 341 0.74 4.17 13.34
N ASN A 342 1.33 3.59 12.29
CA ASN A 342 2.06 4.34 11.28
C ASN A 342 1.11 5.14 10.38
N PRO A 343 1.17 6.49 10.35
CA PRO A 343 0.30 7.31 9.52
C PRO A 343 0.59 7.20 8.03
N GLU A 344 1.78 6.76 7.60
CA GLU A 344 2.08 6.51 6.19
C GLU A 344 1.20 5.40 5.59
N HIS A 345 0.76 4.41 6.39
CA HIS A 345 -0.19 3.39 5.92
C HIS A 345 -1.54 4.01 5.53
N GLU A 346 -1.99 5.03 6.27
CA GLU A 346 -3.22 5.77 5.94
C GLU A 346 -3.06 6.60 4.67
N VAL A 347 -1.91 7.27 4.51
CA VAL A 347 -1.57 8.02 3.30
C VAL A 347 -1.52 7.10 2.09
N GLN A 348 -0.92 5.92 2.22
CA GLN A 348 -0.89 4.89 1.18
C GLN A 348 -2.29 4.40 0.83
N GLN A 349 -3.13 4.13 1.84
CA GLN A 349 -4.52 3.71 1.65
C GLN A 349 -5.35 4.78 0.92
N ALA A 350 -5.16 6.06 1.25
CA ALA A 350 -5.81 7.17 0.56
C ALA A 350 -5.35 7.28 -0.90
N LEU A 351 -4.04 7.18 -1.15
CA LEU A 351 -3.46 7.20 -2.48
C LEU A 351 -4.02 6.07 -3.36
N GLU A 352 -4.07 4.85 -2.85
CA GLU A 352 -4.64 3.70 -3.55
C GLU A 352 -6.11 3.92 -3.92
N HIS A 353 -6.86 4.54 -3.01
CA HIS A 353 -8.24 4.92 -3.29
C HIS A 353 -8.33 6.00 -4.37
N PHE A 354 -7.48 7.03 -4.32
CA PHE A 354 -7.47 8.11 -5.32
C PHE A 354 -7.13 7.59 -6.71
N LEU A 355 -6.16 6.71 -6.82
CA LEU A 355 -5.83 6.02 -8.07
C LEU A 355 -7.00 5.14 -8.56
N ALA A 356 -7.67 4.41 -7.67
CA ALA A 356 -8.82 3.58 -8.01
C ALA A 356 -10.03 4.40 -8.47
N LYS A 357 -10.14 5.66 -8.04
CA LYS A 357 -11.16 6.62 -8.49
C LYS A 357 -10.79 7.33 -9.80
N GLY A 358 -9.52 7.30 -10.18
CA GLY A 358 -9.02 7.99 -11.36
C GLY A 358 -8.78 9.48 -11.17
N TYR A 359 -8.61 9.94 -9.92
CA TYR A 359 -8.24 11.32 -9.65
C TYR A 359 -6.88 11.65 -10.27
N GLN A 360 -6.75 12.86 -10.81
CA GLN A 360 -5.56 13.30 -11.54
C GLN A 360 -4.85 14.47 -10.88
N LYS A 361 -5.57 15.31 -10.14
CA LYS A 361 -5.04 16.54 -9.56
C LYS A 361 -5.41 16.68 -8.08
N PRO A 362 -4.81 15.87 -7.21
CA PRO A 362 -5.05 15.96 -5.78
C PRO A 362 -4.46 17.25 -5.20
N MET A 363 -5.16 17.82 -4.22
CA MET A 363 -4.69 18.88 -3.34
C MET A 363 -4.47 18.33 -1.94
N LEU A 364 -3.31 18.60 -1.35
CA LEU A 364 -2.99 18.24 0.03
C LEU A 364 -2.94 19.48 0.91
N LEU A 365 -3.56 19.41 2.07
CA LEU A 365 -3.51 20.42 3.13
C LEU A 365 -2.92 19.82 4.39
N ALA A 366 -1.80 20.35 4.86
CA ALA A 366 -1.06 19.82 6.00
C ALA A 366 -0.52 20.92 6.91
N PRO A 367 -0.35 20.67 8.22
CA PRO A 367 0.36 21.57 9.10
C PRO A 367 1.85 21.66 8.70
N ASN A 368 2.41 22.87 8.80
CA ASN A 368 3.82 23.14 8.50
C ASN A 368 4.73 22.72 9.66
N ASN A 369 4.77 21.43 9.92
CA ASN A 369 5.66 20.81 10.91
C ASN A 369 6.30 19.54 10.32
N ALA A 370 7.28 18.97 11.01
CA ALA A 370 8.03 17.82 10.53
C ALA A 370 7.13 16.63 10.14
N ASN A 371 6.04 16.38 10.88
CA ASN A 371 5.11 15.29 10.57
C ASN A 371 4.28 15.58 9.31
N GLY A 372 3.73 16.80 9.18
CA GLY A 372 2.96 17.19 8.00
C GLY A 372 3.82 17.17 6.73
N GLN A 373 5.03 17.71 6.79
CA GLN A 373 5.99 17.67 5.69
C GLN A 373 6.32 16.23 5.27
N ARG A 374 6.65 15.36 6.23
CA ARG A 374 6.96 13.95 5.99
C ARG A 374 5.82 13.20 5.27
N LEU A 375 4.57 13.41 5.69
CA LEU A 375 3.42 12.74 5.09
C LEU A 375 3.12 13.26 3.67
N VAL A 376 3.28 14.56 3.45
CA VAL A 376 3.16 15.18 2.12
C VAL A 376 4.26 14.68 1.19
N ASP A 377 5.50 14.62 1.65
CA ASP A 377 6.62 14.11 0.86
C ASP A 377 6.42 12.63 0.50
N TYR A 378 5.93 11.82 1.46
CA TYR A 378 5.58 10.43 1.20
C TYR A 378 4.49 10.31 0.13
N PHE A 379 3.38 11.07 0.27
CA PHE A 379 2.32 11.07 -0.75
C PHE A 379 2.86 11.48 -2.12
N ASN A 380 3.61 12.57 -2.18
CA ASN A 380 4.14 13.11 -3.44
C ASN A 380 5.07 12.12 -4.14
N LEU A 381 5.97 11.47 -3.37
CA LEU A 381 6.88 10.44 -3.88
C LEU A 381 6.10 9.26 -4.48
N GLN A 382 5.08 8.78 -3.76
CA GLN A 382 4.27 7.67 -4.25
C GLN A 382 3.40 8.09 -5.45
N TRP A 383 2.81 9.29 -5.42
CA TRP A 383 1.97 9.81 -6.51
C TRP A 383 2.71 9.92 -7.85
N GLN A 384 3.95 10.41 -7.82
CA GLN A 384 4.79 10.56 -9.01
C GLN A 384 5.08 9.25 -9.75
N ARG A 385 4.94 8.11 -9.09
CA ARG A 385 5.08 6.79 -9.72
C ARG A 385 3.93 6.45 -10.66
N TYR A 386 2.76 7.09 -10.49
CA TYR A 386 1.52 6.76 -11.18
C TYR A 386 0.97 7.88 -12.04
N SER A 387 1.44 9.11 -11.88
CA SER A 387 0.90 10.28 -12.55
C SER A 387 1.99 11.28 -12.92
N GLU A 388 1.86 11.90 -14.09
CA GLU A 388 2.69 13.04 -14.51
C GLU A 388 2.32 14.34 -13.79
N THR A 389 1.11 14.39 -13.24
CA THR A 389 0.63 15.58 -12.55
C THR A 389 1.25 15.66 -11.17
N LYS A 390 1.52 16.90 -10.74
CA LYS A 390 2.01 17.15 -9.38
C LYS A 390 0.82 17.50 -8.48
N PRO A 391 0.75 16.92 -7.28
CA PRO A 391 -0.22 17.36 -6.28
C PRO A 391 -0.06 18.84 -5.97
N GLN A 392 -1.18 19.52 -5.71
CA GLN A 392 -1.14 20.88 -5.13
C GLN A 392 -0.94 20.74 -3.63
N ILE A 393 0.04 21.45 -3.08
CA ILE A 393 0.40 21.31 -1.67
C ILE A 393 0.23 22.66 -0.97
N GLY A 394 -0.49 22.68 0.14
CA GLY A 394 -0.61 23.79 1.03
C GLY A 394 -0.21 23.45 2.45
N PHE A 395 0.77 24.19 2.96
CA PHE A 395 1.14 24.13 4.36
C PHE A 395 0.58 25.36 5.08
N TYR A 396 0.02 25.15 6.26
CA TYR A 396 -0.42 26.21 7.18
C TYR A 396 0.35 26.11 8.50
N ASN A 397 0.70 27.27 9.06
CA ASN A 397 1.46 27.34 10.31
C ASN A 397 0.55 27.34 11.53
N ASP A 398 -0.57 28.04 11.46
CA ASP A 398 -1.55 28.13 12.53
C ASP A 398 -2.98 28.37 12.00
N LYS A 399 -3.95 28.48 12.91
CA LYS A 399 -5.36 28.70 12.58
C LYS A 399 -5.62 30.01 11.83
N LYS A 400 -4.76 31.03 11.98
CA LYS A 400 -4.92 32.34 11.31
C LYS A 400 -4.43 32.29 9.88
N ASP A 401 -3.46 31.41 9.60
CA ASP A 401 -2.87 31.24 8.29
C ASP A 401 -3.72 30.34 7.36
N MET A 402 -4.49 29.43 7.93
CA MET A 402 -5.34 28.49 7.17
C MET A 402 -6.23 29.15 6.10
N PRO A 403 -6.99 30.23 6.39
CA PRO A 403 -7.84 30.86 5.39
C PRO A 403 -7.04 31.38 4.19
N ASN A 404 -5.89 31.99 4.43
CA ASN A 404 -5.03 32.52 3.38
C ASN A 404 -4.43 31.41 2.52
N THR A 405 -3.98 30.32 3.16
CA THR A 405 -3.49 29.14 2.46
C THR A 405 -4.56 28.54 1.54
N ILE A 406 -5.79 28.38 2.03
CA ILE A 406 -6.89 27.80 1.27
C ILE A 406 -7.30 28.72 0.10
N THR A 407 -7.47 30.03 0.32
CA THR A 407 -7.85 30.99 -0.73
C THR A 407 -6.79 31.09 -1.82
N SER A 408 -5.52 31.02 -1.43
CA SER A 408 -4.39 31.03 -2.37
C SER A 408 -4.36 29.75 -3.22
N LEU A 409 -4.52 28.56 -2.61
CA LEU A 409 -4.52 27.28 -3.32
C LEU A 409 -5.71 27.13 -4.27
N LEU A 410 -6.88 27.60 -3.86
CA LEU A 410 -8.09 27.63 -4.68
C LEU A 410 -8.10 28.78 -5.70
N GLU A 411 -7.05 29.62 -5.73
CA GLU A 411 -6.92 30.80 -6.60
C GLU A 411 -8.08 31.82 -6.48
N VAL A 412 -8.76 31.81 -5.36
CA VAL A 412 -9.88 32.75 -5.07
C VAL A 412 -9.38 34.19 -5.10
N ASP A 413 -8.19 34.45 -4.59
CA ASP A 413 -7.58 35.79 -4.59
C ASP A 413 -7.27 36.28 -6.00
N LYS A 414 -6.80 35.40 -6.88
CA LYS A 414 -6.60 35.73 -8.31
C LYS A 414 -7.92 36.03 -9.00
N SER A 415 -9.00 35.35 -8.63
CA SER A 415 -10.33 35.62 -9.14
C SER A 415 -10.82 37.01 -8.71
N LYS A 416 -10.67 37.37 -7.44
CA LYS A 416 -11.00 38.71 -6.91
C LYS A 416 -10.21 39.80 -7.60
N GLN A 417 -8.88 39.58 -7.81
CA GLN A 417 -8.02 40.53 -8.54
C GLN A 417 -8.50 40.73 -9.99
N ARG A 418 -8.82 39.62 -10.71
CA ARG A 418 -9.39 39.72 -12.08
C ARG A 418 -10.70 40.49 -12.10
N ILE A 419 -11.59 40.21 -11.17
CA ILE A 419 -12.87 40.95 -11.05
C ILE A 419 -12.63 42.45 -10.82
N THR A 420 -11.71 42.80 -9.92
CA THR A 420 -11.35 44.19 -9.64
C THR A 420 -10.78 44.90 -10.87
N ALA A 421 -9.89 44.23 -11.59
CA ALA A 421 -9.30 44.75 -12.82
C ALA A 421 -10.37 44.95 -13.92
N ILE A 422 -11.29 44.01 -14.08
CA ILE A 422 -12.40 44.10 -15.03
C ILE A 422 -13.33 45.27 -14.66
N LYS A 423 -13.71 45.38 -13.38
CA LYS A 423 -14.55 46.51 -12.91
C LYS A 423 -13.91 47.87 -13.15
N ALA A 424 -12.59 47.96 -13.04
CA ALA A 424 -11.87 49.22 -13.33
C ALA A 424 -11.90 49.60 -14.82
N LEU A 425 -12.05 48.62 -15.72
CA LEU A 425 -12.12 48.82 -17.17
C LEU A 425 -13.54 49.18 -17.65
N PHE A 426 -14.58 48.72 -16.93
CA PHE A 426 -15.98 48.94 -17.30
C PHE A 426 -16.59 50.04 -16.46
N LYS A 427 -17.23 51.06 -17.08
CA LYS A 427 -17.94 52.14 -16.40
C LYS A 427 -19.34 51.76 -15.87
N GLN A 428 -19.74 50.51 -16.06
CA GLN A 428 -21.05 49.99 -15.61
C GLN A 428 -20.83 48.95 -14.53
N GLU A 429 -21.80 48.77 -13.63
CA GLU A 429 -21.81 47.66 -12.68
C GLU A 429 -21.92 46.34 -13.44
N VAL A 430 -20.91 45.52 -13.30
CA VAL A 430 -20.86 44.15 -13.88
C VAL A 430 -21.18 43.17 -12.75
N GLU A 431 -22.21 42.35 -12.96
CA GLU A 431 -22.47 41.21 -12.09
C GLU A 431 -21.23 40.33 -12.07
N ASN A 432 -20.79 39.95 -10.89
CA ASN A 432 -19.56 39.19 -10.72
C ASN A 432 -19.68 38.19 -9.59
N GLU A 433 -19.05 37.09 -9.77
CA GLU A 433 -18.91 36.04 -8.77
C GLU A 433 -17.44 35.60 -8.68
N THR A 434 -16.98 35.48 -7.46
CA THR A 434 -15.65 34.96 -7.19
C THR A 434 -15.67 33.45 -7.44
N ARG A 435 -14.76 32.95 -8.31
CA ARG A 435 -14.69 31.54 -8.67
C ARG A 435 -13.39 30.96 -8.17
N SER A 436 -13.49 29.77 -7.57
CA SER A 436 -12.34 28.92 -7.32
C SER A 436 -11.86 28.25 -8.62
N ARG A 437 -10.63 27.78 -8.62
CA ARG A 437 -10.13 26.91 -9.71
C ARG A 437 -10.96 25.62 -9.76
N SER A 438 -11.13 25.07 -10.95
CA SER A 438 -11.98 23.90 -11.21
C SER A 438 -11.22 22.64 -11.60
N ASP A 439 -9.89 22.69 -11.61
CA ASP A 439 -9.05 21.57 -12.04
C ASP A 439 -8.69 20.60 -10.91
N ILE A 440 -8.88 20.97 -9.64
CA ILE A 440 -8.69 20.08 -8.49
C ILE A 440 -9.87 19.10 -8.41
N ASP A 441 -9.57 17.82 -8.36
CA ASP A 441 -10.55 16.74 -8.38
C ASP A 441 -10.70 16.00 -7.03
N VAL A 442 -9.77 16.21 -6.09
CA VAL A 442 -9.83 15.65 -4.72
C VAL A 442 -8.98 16.49 -3.77
N ILE A 443 -9.41 16.61 -2.52
CA ILE A 443 -8.65 17.26 -1.45
C ILE A 443 -8.39 16.26 -0.33
N TYR A 444 -7.13 16.16 0.14
CA TYR A 444 -6.72 15.36 1.27
C TYR A 444 -6.19 16.22 2.40
N ILE A 445 -6.84 16.16 3.56
CA ILE A 445 -6.53 16.93 4.76
C ILE A 445 -5.71 16.05 5.72
N LEU A 446 -4.49 16.47 6.03
CA LEU A 446 -3.56 15.80 6.95
C LEU A 446 -3.50 16.48 8.33
N GLY A 447 -4.53 17.25 8.66
CA GLY A 447 -4.68 17.93 9.93
C GLY A 447 -5.27 17.07 11.05
N ASP A 448 -5.21 17.61 12.28
CA ASP A 448 -5.92 17.03 13.42
C ASP A 448 -7.43 17.36 13.41
N ALA A 449 -8.15 16.87 14.43
CA ALA A 449 -9.60 17.08 14.53
C ALA A 449 -10.00 18.56 14.67
N ILE A 450 -9.20 19.36 15.35
CA ILE A 450 -9.47 20.81 15.54
C ILE A 450 -9.19 21.54 14.23
N GLU A 451 -8.07 21.24 13.59
CA GLU A 451 -7.67 21.82 12.31
C GLU A 451 -8.68 21.48 11.21
N THR A 452 -9.09 20.21 11.11
CA THR A 452 -10.04 19.76 10.09
C THR A 452 -11.40 20.43 10.23
N ARG A 453 -11.90 20.66 11.45
CA ARG A 453 -13.14 21.41 11.71
C ARG A 453 -13.08 22.87 11.27
N LEU A 454 -11.90 23.46 11.23
CA LEU A 454 -11.72 24.81 10.70
C LEU A 454 -11.56 24.79 9.18
N ILE A 455 -10.75 23.87 8.65
CA ILE A 455 -10.45 23.79 7.22
C ILE A 455 -11.70 23.50 6.40
N LYS A 456 -12.52 22.52 6.82
CA LYS A 456 -13.67 22.06 6.03
C LYS A 456 -14.68 23.17 5.71
N PRO A 457 -15.17 23.99 6.67
CA PRO A 457 -16.06 25.12 6.36
C PRO A 457 -15.40 26.17 5.47
N TYR A 458 -14.10 26.44 5.63
CA TYR A 458 -13.38 27.35 4.73
C TYR A 458 -13.33 26.85 3.30
N LEU A 459 -13.14 25.54 3.10
CA LEU A 459 -13.21 24.93 1.78
C LEU A 459 -14.61 25.07 1.18
N ASP A 460 -15.66 24.76 1.94
CA ASP A 460 -17.05 24.81 1.48
C ASP A 460 -17.47 26.21 1.02
N VAL A 461 -17.02 27.25 1.73
CA VAL A 461 -17.34 28.64 1.38
C VAL A 461 -16.54 29.15 0.17
N ASN A 462 -15.34 28.63 -0.05
CA ASN A 462 -14.45 29.11 -1.12
C ASN A 462 -14.53 28.29 -2.41
N VAL A 463 -15.16 27.10 -2.41
CA VAL A 463 -15.51 26.39 -3.63
C VAL A 463 -16.76 27.04 -4.24
N SER A 464 -16.71 27.36 -5.54
CA SER A 464 -17.83 28.00 -6.23
C SER A 464 -19.10 27.14 -6.13
N THR A 465 -20.24 27.79 -5.86
CA THR A 465 -21.56 27.14 -5.78
C THR A 465 -22.01 26.49 -7.10
N PHE A 466 -21.41 26.90 -8.22
CA PHE A 466 -21.66 26.34 -9.56
C PHE A 466 -20.66 25.27 -9.98
N ALA A 467 -19.60 25.04 -9.18
CA ALA A 467 -18.65 23.95 -9.43
C ALA A 467 -19.18 22.64 -8.86
N GLU A 468 -18.78 21.52 -9.46
CA GLU A 468 -18.97 20.21 -8.83
C GLU A 468 -18.27 20.18 -7.47
N ARG A 469 -18.90 19.53 -6.48
CA ARG A 469 -18.32 19.41 -5.15
C ARG A 469 -17.06 18.56 -5.23
N ILE A 470 -15.94 19.12 -4.77
CA ILE A 470 -14.68 18.41 -4.68
C ILE A 470 -14.76 17.43 -3.49
N PRO A 471 -14.53 16.13 -3.70
CA PRO A 471 -14.51 15.15 -2.61
C PRO A 471 -13.39 15.47 -1.61
N LEU A 472 -13.73 15.45 -0.31
CA LEU A 472 -12.81 15.75 0.78
C LEU A 472 -12.50 14.49 1.56
N TYR A 473 -11.22 14.22 1.77
CA TYR A 473 -10.72 13.10 2.53
C TYR A 473 -9.78 13.57 3.64
N ALA A 474 -9.71 12.81 4.71
CA ALA A 474 -8.82 13.10 5.83
C ALA A 474 -8.27 11.81 6.46
N SER A 475 -7.19 11.92 7.23
CA SER A 475 -6.65 10.82 8.02
C SER A 475 -7.43 10.61 9.33
N SER A 476 -7.14 9.53 10.04
CA SER A 476 -7.76 9.23 11.35
C SER A 476 -7.57 10.31 12.41
N LYS A 477 -6.51 11.12 12.28
CA LYS A 477 -6.26 12.26 13.18
C LYS A 477 -7.34 13.34 13.11
N SER A 478 -8.07 13.42 11.98
CA SER A 478 -9.16 14.36 11.79
C SER A 478 -10.41 14.03 12.63
N HIS A 479 -10.49 12.80 13.13
CA HIS A 479 -11.61 12.33 13.93
C HIS A 479 -11.29 12.34 15.42
N SER A 480 -12.27 12.78 16.21
CA SER A 480 -12.24 12.72 17.67
C SER A 480 -13.63 12.34 18.19
N LYS A 481 -13.67 11.50 19.21
CA LYS A 481 -14.93 11.19 19.93
C LYS A 481 -15.48 12.36 20.73
N GLN A 482 -14.66 13.37 21.00
CA GLN A 482 -15.03 14.60 21.70
C GLN A 482 -15.76 15.61 20.79
N ILE A 483 -15.92 15.29 19.50
CA ILE A 483 -16.65 16.13 18.53
C ILE A 483 -18.15 16.14 18.86
N ASP A 484 -18.72 17.32 19.03
CA ASP A 484 -20.13 17.48 19.32
C ASP A 484 -21.04 17.34 18.07
N ARG A 485 -22.35 17.49 18.26
CA ARG A 485 -23.31 17.35 17.16
C ARG A 485 -23.22 18.49 16.15
N THR A 486 -22.82 19.69 16.57
CA THR A 486 -22.66 20.87 15.71
C THR A 486 -21.46 20.66 14.81
N ASP A 487 -20.31 20.31 15.39
CA ASP A 487 -19.09 19.99 14.66
C ASP A 487 -19.29 18.88 13.61
N LYS A 488 -20.08 17.84 13.95
CA LYS A 488 -20.45 16.79 12.99
C LYS A 488 -21.28 17.31 11.81
N GLY A 489 -21.99 18.43 11.98
CA GLY A 489 -22.68 19.11 10.90
C GLY A 489 -21.72 19.83 9.95
N ASP A 490 -20.72 20.49 10.51
CA ASP A 490 -19.70 21.21 9.75
C ASP A 490 -18.79 20.26 8.94
N LEU A 491 -18.64 19.01 9.39
CA LEU A 491 -17.87 17.97 8.71
C LEU A 491 -18.69 17.16 7.69
N ASP A 492 -19.97 17.48 7.47
CA ASP A 492 -20.83 16.67 6.59
C ASP A 492 -20.24 16.51 5.17
N GLY A 493 -20.22 15.28 4.68
CA GLY A 493 -19.61 14.92 3.39
C GLY A 493 -18.13 14.56 3.44
N LEU A 494 -17.41 14.80 4.55
CA LEU A 494 -16.00 14.45 4.69
C LEU A 494 -15.84 12.93 4.85
N TYR A 495 -14.94 12.33 4.04
CA TYR A 495 -14.46 10.97 4.20
C TYR A 495 -13.20 10.95 5.06
N PHE A 496 -13.06 9.94 5.90
CA PHE A 496 -11.83 9.78 6.69
C PHE A 496 -11.56 8.30 6.98
N THR A 497 -10.29 7.97 7.21
CA THR A 497 -9.90 6.66 7.72
C THR A 497 -10.02 6.65 9.23
N GLU A 498 -10.41 5.51 9.83
CA GLU A 498 -10.39 5.39 11.29
C GLU A 498 -10.27 3.92 11.74
N LEU A 499 -9.77 3.74 12.96
CA LEU A 499 -9.74 2.44 13.61
C LEU A 499 -11.17 1.93 13.86
N PRO A 500 -11.45 0.63 13.66
CA PRO A 500 -12.75 0.05 14.00
C PRO A 500 -13.19 0.35 15.44
N TRP A 501 -12.25 0.37 16.39
CA TRP A 501 -12.51 0.72 17.79
C TRP A 501 -13.05 2.14 17.98
N MET A 502 -12.65 3.09 17.18
CA MET A 502 -13.10 4.47 17.25
C MET A 502 -14.47 4.70 16.59
N LEU A 503 -14.94 3.75 15.77
CA LEU A 503 -16.22 3.82 15.06
C LEU A 503 -17.32 3.08 15.83
N ASP A 504 -18.45 3.72 16.09
CA ASP A 504 -19.55 3.17 16.89
C ASP A 504 -20.34 2.05 16.17
N SER A 505 -20.03 1.77 14.92
CA SER A 505 -20.76 0.82 14.06
C SER A 505 -20.38 -0.65 14.24
N GLN A 506 -19.32 -0.96 14.99
CA GLN A 506 -18.80 -2.31 15.18
C GLN A 506 -19.47 -3.00 16.39
N ILE A 507 -20.54 -3.75 16.11
CA ILE A 507 -21.35 -4.46 17.14
C ILE A 507 -20.60 -5.61 17.83
N LYS A 508 -19.58 -6.20 17.17
CA LYS A 508 -18.91 -7.42 17.65
C LYS A 508 -18.21 -7.32 19.01
N GLN A 509 -18.02 -6.11 19.53
CA GLN A 509 -17.29 -5.88 20.79
C GLN A 509 -18.04 -4.92 21.73
N HIS A 510 -19.35 -4.95 21.66
CA HIS A 510 -20.21 -4.09 22.48
C HIS A 510 -19.90 -4.20 23.98
N ASN A 511 -19.76 -5.41 24.50
CA ASN A 511 -19.42 -5.64 25.91
C ASN A 511 -18.08 -5.04 26.32
N LEU A 512 -17.04 -5.24 25.49
CA LEU A 512 -15.72 -4.67 25.76
C LEU A 512 -15.76 -3.14 25.77
N ARG A 513 -16.51 -2.54 24.89
CA ARG A 513 -16.68 -1.08 24.84
C ARG A 513 -17.45 -0.54 26.06
N GLU A 514 -18.48 -1.24 26.49
CA GLU A 514 -19.21 -0.85 27.70
C GLU A 514 -18.32 -0.92 28.93
N GLN A 515 -17.54 -1.98 29.09
CA GLN A 515 -16.56 -2.14 30.16
C GLN A 515 -15.49 -1.02 30.10
N TYR A 516 -14.94 -0.75 28.93
CA TYR A 516 -13.97 0.32 28.73
C TYR A 516 -14.54 1.69 29.12
N ASN A 517 -15.73 2.03 28.66
CA ASN A 517 -16.37 3.31 28.96
C ASN A 517 -16.74 3.45 30.44
N ALA A 518 -17.07 2.35 31.12
CA ALA A 518 -17.35 2.34 32.56
C ALA A 518 -16.09 2.62 33.39
N LEU A 519 -14.93 2.10 32.96
CA LEU A 519 -13.66 2.26 33.65
C LEU A 519 -12.97 3.59 33.32
N TRP A 520 -13.11 4.07 32.08
CA TRP A 520 -12.43 5.26 31.55
C TRP A 520 -13.38 6.15 30.73
N PRO A 521 -14.35 6.83 31.35
CA PRO A 521 -15.39 7.59 30.62
C PRO A 521 -14.85 8.82 29.88
N GLU A 522 -13.72 9.38 30.32
CA GLU A 522 -13.15 10.63 29.76
C GLU A 522 -11.80 10.43 29.06
N GLN A 523 -11.51 9.23 28.60
CA GLN A 523 -10.23 8.96 27.93
C GLN A 523 -10.08 9.73 26.63
N VAL A 524 -8.90 10.32 26.43
CA VAL A 524 -8.52 11.01 25.20
C VAL A 524 -8.33 10.01 24.04
N ASP A 525 -8.51 10.50 22.82
CA ASP A 525 -8.50 9.64 21.61
C ASP A 525 -7.22 8.83 21.44
N ILE A 526 -6.05 9.41 21.80
CA ILE A 526 -4.77 8.69 21.71
C ILE A 526 -4.74 7.47 22.64
N SER A 527 -5.28 7.57 23.85
CA SER A 527 -5.35 6.45 24.78
C SER A 527 -6.26 5.34 24.27
N GLN A 528 -7.38 5.70 23.61
CA GLN A 528 -8.27 4.72 22.98
C GLN A 528 -7.59 4.00 21.80
N ARG A 529 -6.79 4.71 21.00
CA ARG A 529 -6.03 4.12 19.88
C ARG A 529 -4.93 3.18 20.40
N LEU A 530 -4.23 3.56 21.47
CA LEU A 530 -3.22 2.71 22.09
C LEU A 530 -3.83 1.50 22.80
N PHE A 531 -4.99 1.65 23.44
CA PHE A 531 -5.77 0.54 23.97
C PHE A 531 -6.07 -0.49 22.85
N ALA A 532 -6.62 -0.04 21.72
CA ALA A 532 -6.94 -0.89 20.59
C ALA A 532 -5.68 -1.60 20.03
N MET A 533 -4.57 -0.87 19.93
CA MET A 533 -3.29 -1.42 19.46
C MET A 533 -2.77 -2.52 20.40
N ALA A 534 -2.77 -2.28 21.70
CA ALA A 534 -2.27 -3.26 22.69
C ALA A 534 -3.19 -4.48 22.80
N TYR A 535 -4.51 -4.27 22.69
CA TYR A 535 -5.47 -5.38 22.61
C TYR A 535 -5.16 -6.29 21.43
N ASP A 536 -5.00 -5.71 20.24
CA ASP A 536 -4.68 -6.49 19.03
C ASP A 536 -3.30 -7.13 19.13
N ALA A 537 -2.31 -6.41 19.66
CA ALA A 537 -0.95 -6.92 19.83
C ALA A 537 -0.93 -8.23 20.64
N VAL A 538 -1.69 -8.30 21.74
CA VAL A 538 -1.80 -9.52 22.54
C VAL A 538 -2.67 -10.57 21.86
N SER A 539 -3.75 -10.15 21.20
CA SER A 539 -4.69 -11.07 20.56
C SER A 539 -4.10 -11.87 19.38
N ILE A 540 -3.08 -11.31 18.70
CA ILE A 540 -2.46 -11.98 17.53
C ILE A 540 -1.27 -12.86 17.89
N LEU A 541 -0.80 -12.88 19.14
CA LEU A 541 0.48 -13.52 19.51
C LEU A 541 0.55 -14.99 19.15
N HIS A 542 -0.52 -15.75 19.42
CA HIS A 542 -0.54 -17.18 19.11
C HIS A 542 -0.44 -17.45 17.63
N ASP A 543 -1.05 -16.60 16.80
CA ASP A 543 -1.17 -16.78 15.34
C ASP A 543 -0.23 -15.88 14.53
N ILE A 544 0.66 -15.12 15.17
CA ILE A 544 1.50 -14.12 14.48
C ILE A 544 2.42 -14.76 13.43
N ARG A 545 2.91 -15.97 13.68
CA ARG A 545 3.67 -16.75 12.70
C ARG A 545 2.82 -17.11 11.48
N GLN A 546 1.59 -17.56 11.70
CA GLN A 546 0.64 -17.87 10.64
C GLN A 546 0.31 -16.63 9.81
N LEU A 547 0.11 -15.47 10.46
CA LEU A 547 -0.12 -14.19 9.77
C LEU A 547 1.09 -13.78 8.93
N SER A 548 2.32 -14.13 9.33
CA SER A 548 3.55 -13.77 8.61
C SER A 548 3.88 -14.69 7.44
N VAL A 549 3.41 -15.93 7.47
CA VAL A 549 3.81 -16.99 6.51
C VAL A 549 2.73 -17.22 5.46
N MET A 550 1.46 -17.13 5.85
CA MET A 550 0.33 -17.39 4.92
C MET A 550 -0.07 -16.11 4.18
N PRO A 551 0.21 -16.01 2.88
CA PRO A 551 -0.16 -14.84 2.09
C PRO A 551 -1.67 -14.59 2.14
N GLY A 552 -2.05 -13.31 2.32
CA GLY A 552 -3.45 -12.90 2.37
C GLY A 552 -4.16 -13.13 3.71
N ASN A 553 -3.50 -13.77 4.68
CA ASN A 553 -4.05 -13.85 6.03
C ASN A 553 -4.13 -12.46 6.66
N GLN A 554 -5.28 -12.16 7.22
CA GLN A 554 -5.54 -10.90 7.91
C GLN A 554 -6.31 -11.16 9.21
N TYR A 555 -5.85 -10.52 10.27
CA TYR A 555 -6.59 -10.45 11.53
C TYR A 555 -7.47 -9.19 11.55
N SER A 556 -8.76 -9.37 11.79
CA SER A 556 -9.71 -8.24 11.93
C SER A 556 -9.73 -7.78 13.39
N GLY A 557 -8.91 -6.79 13.69
CA GLY A 557 -8.71 -6.28 15.04
C GLY A 557 -9.48 -4.99 15.36
N LEU A 558 -9.24 -4.48 16.56
CA LEU A 558 -9.72 -3.18 17.04
C LEU A 558 -9.03 -2.01 16.35
N SER A 559 -7.75 -2.18 16.04
CA SER A 559 -6.90 -1.15 15.44
C SER A 559 -6.92 -1.17 13.90
N GLY A 560 -7.61 -2.11 13.27
CA GLY A 560 -7.72 -2.27 11.83
C GLY A 560 -7.67 -3.73 11.39
N LYS A 561 -7.57 -3.95 10.08
CA LYS A 561 -7.21 -5.26 9.52
C LYS A 561 -5.69 -5.34 9.48
N LEU A 562 -5.15 -6.34 10.14
CA LEU A 562 -3.72 -6.52 10.34
C LEU A 562 -3.21 -7.64 9.45
N SER A 563 -2.10 -7.43 8.77
CA SER A 563 -1.31 -8.43 8.06
C SER A 563 0.17 -8.24 8.39
N VAL A 564 0.96 -9.30 8.29
CA VAL A 564 2.41 -9.22 8.54
C VAL A 564 3.13 -9.34 7.21
N ASN A 565 3.99 -8.37 6.90
CA ASN A 565 4.81 -8.42 5.69
C ASN A 565 6.09 -9.26 5.89
N THR A 566 6.83 -9.49 4.82
CA THR A 566 8.08 -10.29 4.84
C THR A 566 9.17 -9.73 5.75
N SER A 567 9.15 -8.41 6.02
CA SER A 567 10.08 -7.76 6.96
C SER A 567 9.62 -7.83 8.41
N GLY A 568 8.50 -8.51 8.71
CA GLY A 568 7.95 -8.64 10.04
C GLY A 568 7.16 -7.42 10.53
N HIS A 569 6.91 -6.43 9.69
CA HIS A 569 6.09 -5.27 10.04
C HIS A 569 4.61 -5.60 9.88
N ILE A 570 3.82 -5.20 10.87
CA ILE A 570 2.36 -5.29 10.83
C ILE A 570 1.83 -4.10 10.02
N GLU A 571 1.25 -4.42 8.89
CA GLU A 571 0.54 -3.47 8.03
C GLU A 571 -0.92 -3.38 8.47
N ARG A 572 -1.44 -2.17 8.52
CA ARG A 572 -2.83 -1.91 8.92
C ARG A 572 -3.63 -1.33 7.78
N THR A 573 -4.82 -1.87 7.59
CA THR A 573 -5.86 -1.24 6.76
C THR A 573 -6.98 -0.77 7.66
N LEU A 574 -7.25 0.53 7.67
CA LEU A 574 -8.29 1.15 8.46
C LEU A 574 -9.65 1.09 7.75
N ASP A 575 -10.71 1.26 8.51
CA ASP A 575 -12.03 1.42 7.93
C ASP A 575 -12.21 2.85 7.38
N TRP A 576 -12.85 2.97 6.23
CA TRP A 576 -13.32 4.25 5.74
C TRP A 576 -14.66 4.60 6.37
N ALA A 577 -14.78 5.84 6.80
CA ALA A 577 -16.01 6.41 7.31
C ALA A 577 -16.32 7.74 6.64
N GLN A 578 -17.58 8.16 6.72
CA GLN A 578 -18.05 9.44 6.20
C GLN A 578 -19.00 10.10 7.19
N TYR A 579 -18.91 11.41 7.32
CA TYR A 579 -19.92 12.20 7.99
C TYR A 579 -21.12 12.38 7.05
N ILE A 580 -22.28 11.86 7.46
CA ILE A 580 -23.54 11.92 6.69
C ILE A 580 -24.67 12.31 7.64
N ASN A 581 -25.29 13.46 7.41
CA ASN A 581 -26.41 13.95 8.22
C ASN A 581 -26.08 13.96 9.73
N ARG A 582 -24.92 14.50 10.08
CA ARG A 582 -24.41 14.60 11.47
C ARG A 582 -24.15 13.25 12.15
N ARG A 583 -24.01 12.19 11.37
CA ARG A 583 -23.67 10.84 11.84
C ARG A 583 -22.44 10.33 11.10
N ILE A 584 -21.68 9.47 11.75
CA ILE A 584 -20.58 8.77 11.13
C ILE A 584 -21.13 7.45 10.61
N LYS A 585 -20.85 7.15 9.34
CA LYS A 585 -21.18 5.85 8.70
C LYS A 585 -19.92 5.25 8.11
N THR A 586 -19.70 3.99 8.37
CA THR A 586 -18.66 3.20 7.70
C THR A 586 -19.03 3.01 6.23
N VAL A 587 -18.07 3.21 5.34
CA VAL A 587 -18.25 3.11 3.89
C VAL A 587 -17.21 2.18 3.29
N GLN A 588 -17.57 1.46 2.21
CA GLN A 588 -16.63 0.63 1.46
C GLN A 588 -16.13 1.42 0.25
N LEU A 589 -14.85 1.76 0.24
CA LEU A 589 -14.23 2.47 -0.87
C LEU A 589 -13.36 1.52 -1.69
N LYS A 590 -13.25 1.79 -2.99
CA LYS A 590 -12.36 1.02 -3.88
C LYS A 590 -10.90 1.37 -3.57
N THR A 591 -10.04 0.37 -3.59
CA THR A 591 -8.59 0.53 -3.48
C THR A 591 -7.92 -0.20 -4.64
N GLN A 592 -6.78 0.33 -5.10
CA GLN A 592 -5.94 -0.32 -6.10
C GLN A 592 -4.54 -0.44 -5.52
N ARG A 593 -4.09 -1.67 -5.32
CA ARG A 593 -2.70 -1.91 -4.93
C ARG A 593 -1.78 -1.72 -6.14
N PRO A 594 -0.67 -1.02 -6.00
CA PRO A 594 0.36 -0.97 -7.01
C PRO A 594 0.91 -2.37 -7.28
N VAL A 595 1.07 -2.73 -8.55
CA VAL A 595 1.76 -3.97 -8.93
C VAL A 595 3.24 -3.62 -9.11
N PRO A 596 4.15 -4.21 -8.35
CA PRO A 596 5.56 -4.02 -8.56
C PRO A 596 6.06 -4.85 -9.75
N LEU A 597 7.01 -4.30 -10.45
CA LEU A 597 7.89 -4.90 -11.47
C LEU A 597 7.20 -5.66 -12.61
N PHE A 598 7.27 -5.03 -13.73
CA PHE A 598 6.88 -5.56 -15.01
C PHE A 598 8.12 -5.95 -15.81
N MET A 599 8.09 -7.13 -16.44
CA MET A 599 9.05 -7.62 -17.41
C MET A 599 10.45 -7.00 -17.29
N GLN A 600 11.19 -7.31 -16.25
CA GLN A 600 12.63 -7.33 -16.41
C GLN A 600 12.92 -8.49 -17.35
N SER A 601 12.63 -8.25 -18.64
CA SER A 601 13.04 -9.21 -19.62
C SER A 601 14.54 -9.36 -19.46
N ALA A 602 14.94 -10.58 -19.38
CA ALA A 602 16.12 -11.04 -20.08
C ALA A 602 16.00 -10.65 -21.58
N SER A 603 15.83 -9.40 -21.90
CA SER A 603 16.26 -8.83 -23.17
C SER A 603 17.79 -8.75 -23.06
N GLY A 604 18.39 -9.94 -22.90
CA GLY A 604 19.68 -10.16 -23.48
C GLY A 604 19.53 -9.66 -24.88
N ILE A 605 20.27 -8.63 -25.22
CA ILE A 605 20.53 -8.13 -26.54
C ILE A 605 20.62 -9.36 -27.43
N GLN A 606 19.52 -9.72 -28.12
CA GLN A 606 19.64 -10.54 -29.30
C GLN A 606 20.36 -9.65 -30.30
N THR A 607 21.68 -9.77 -30.29
CA THR A 607 22.49 -9.38 -31.43
C THR A 607 21.87 -10.05 -32.64
N ILE A 608 21.16 -9.25 -33.44
CA ILE A 608 20.78 -9.63 -34.78
C ILE A 608 22.08 -9.85 -35.53
N ASN A 609 22.43 -11.13 -35.77
CA ASN A 609 23.44 -11.51 -36.73
C ASN A 609 23.00 -11.20 -38.16
#